data_2b6c99f75faf646dce98bbd095077640
#
_entry.id   2b6c99f75faf646dce98bbd095077640
#
_cell.length_a   1.000
_cell.length_b   1.000
_cell.length_c   1.000
_cell.angle_alpha   90.00
_cell.angle_beta   90.00
_cell.angle_gamma   90.00
#
_symmetry.space_group_name_H-M   'P 1'
#
loop_
_entity.id
_entity.type
_entity.pdbx_description
1 polymer ?
#
loop_
_entity_poly.entity_id
_entity_poly.type
_entity_poly.pdbx_seq_one_letter_code
_entity_poly.pdbx_strand_id
1 'polypeptide(L)'
;MAFMSVNGISLYYEVHGSGEPLLLIQGLGYPCEMWFAQVPVFSKEFTTIIFDNRGSGRSGKPDEEYTIRQMAGDAIALLNNLGTSSAHILGVSLGGLIAQEMAIEFPERVKKLVLISTHYGTGYWEATKAVWDEILSMTSGTLEEILREKLKFALTPEYYRGQWKTITEIIRIRSLTPQPPHAFIRQFEAAKKFDARERVKLISAPTLVLSGTEDRVVPLALSQQLALQIPNSRFCAIDRAAHLAFIEKADEINQLVLQFLKSQE
;
A
#
# COMPACT_ATOMS: atom_id res chain seq x y z
N MET A 1 1.99 -6.71 -19.13
CA MET A 1 1.67 -7.78 -18.15
C MET A 1 2.77 -8.80 -18.21
N ALA A 2 3.48 -9.05 -17.14
CA ALA A 2 4.58 -10.00 -17.13
C ALA A 2 4.73 -10.68 -15.75
N PHE A 3 5.45 -11.78 -15.76
CA PHE A 3 5.90 -12.47 -14.55
C PHE A 3 7.41 -12.45 -14.48
N MET A 4 7.93 -12.39 -13.28
CA MET A 4 9.37 -12.40 -13.01
C MET A 4 9.66 -13.32 -11.82
N SER A 5 10.71 -14.11 -11.90
CA SER A 5 11.17 -14.90 -10.75
C SER A 5 11.98 -14.01 -9.81
N VAL A 6 11.53 -13.84 -8.57
CA VAL A 6 12.22 -13.09 -7.53
C VAL A 6 12.14 -13.86 -6.21
N ASN A 7 13.24 -14.01 -5.52
CA ASN A 7 13.31 -14.56 -4.16
C ASN A 7 12.42 -15.80 -3.92
N GLY A 8 12.43 -16.75 -4.89
CA GLY A 8 11.70 -18.02 -4.80
C GLY A 8 10.22 -17.96 -5.17
N ILE A 9 9.71 -16.84 -5.66
CA ILE A 9 8.34 -16.73 -6.16
C ILE A 9 8.28 -16.23 -7.60
N SER A 10 7.16 -16.52 -8.28
CA SER A 10 6.77 -15.85 -9.52
C SER A 10 6.01 -14.57 -9.13
N LEU A 11 6.55 -13.41 -9.43
CA LEU A 11 5.99 -12.11 -9.12
C LEU A 11 5.34 -11.52 -10.37
N TYR A 12 4.07 -11.15 -10.27
CA TYR A 12 3.34 -10.47 -11.34
C TYR A 12 3.58 -8.96 -11.27
N TYR A 13 3.82 -8.33 -12.42
CA TYR A 13 3.98 -6.89 -12.51
C TYR A 13 3.50 -6.31 -13.85
N GLU A 14 3.30 -5.01 -13.87
CA GLU A 14 2.99 -4.21 -15.05
C GLU A 14 3.85 -2.94 -15.05
N VAL A 15 4.18 -2.44 -16.23
CA VAL A 15 4.89 -1.17 -16.43
C VAL A 15 4.07 -0.32 -17.39
N HIS A 16 3.80 0.91 -17.00
CA HIS A 16 2.97 1.85 -17.74
C HIS A 16 3.68 3.20 -17.90
N GLY A 17 3.53 3.81 -19.08
CA GLY A 17 4.08 5.14 -19.36
C GLY A 17 5.60 5.15 -19.57
N SER A 18 6.17 6.34 -19.42
CA SER A 18 7.61 6.59 -19.56
C SER A 18 8.01 7.78 -18.69
N GLY A 19 9.30 7.91 -18.38
CA GLY A 19 9.84 8.95 -17.51
C GLY A 19 10.57 8.36 -16.32
N GLU A 20 10.71 9.12 -15.24
CA GLU A 20 11.33 8.62 -14.02
C GLU A 20 10.54 7.45 -13.42
N PRO A 21 11.23 6.43 -12.86
CA PRO A 21 10.54 5.28 -12.26
C PRO A 21 9.74 5.66 -11.02
N LEU A 22 8.49 5.18 -10.96
CA LEU A 22 7.58 5.28 -9.82
C LEU A 22 7.00 3.89 -9.51
N LEU A 23 7.37 3.31 -8.37
CA LEU A 23 6.88 2.02 -7.90
C LEU A 23 5.70 2.21 -6.95
N LEU A 24 4.58 1.55 -7.22
CA LEU A 24 3.37 1.56 -6.40
C LEU A 24 3.20 0.22 -5.68
N ILE A 25 3.10 0.24 -4.34
CA ILE A 25 3.04 -0.94 -3.48
C ILE A 25 1.68 -0.99 -2.76
N GLN A 26 0.90 -2.02 -3.05
CA GLN A 26 -0.45 -2.20 -2.50
C GLN A 26 -0.46 -2.72 -1.06
N GLY A 27 -1.61 -2.52 -0.41
CA GLY A 27 -1.90 -2.99 0.94
C GLY A 27 -2.22 -4.47 1.04
N LEU A 28 -2.57 -4.91 2.25
CA LEU A 28 -2.87 -6.29 2.62
C LEU A 28 -3.99 -6.87 1.76
N GLY A 29 -3.69 -7.93 1.02
CA GLY A 29 -4.67 -8.68 0.24
C GLY A 29 -5.19 -7.99 -1.02
N TYR A 30 -4.62 -6.85 -1.39
CA TYR A 30 -5.02 -6.15 -2.61
C TYR A 30 -4.09 -6.47 -3.79
N PRO A 31 -4.64 -6.78 -4.98
CA PRO A 31 -3.86 -6.90 -6.20
C PRO A 31 -3.52 -5.51 -6.77
N CYS A 32 -2.52 -5.45 -7.64
CA CYS A 32 -2.01 -4.19 -8.18
C CYS A 32 -3.02 -3.45 -9.07
N GLU A 33 -4.04 -4.12 -9.60
CA GLU A 33 -5.14 -3.46 -10.34
C GLU A 33 -5.95 -2.49 -9.49
N MET A 34 -5.81 -2.54 -8.17
CA MET A 34 -6.42 -1.54 -7.29
C MET A 34 -5.86 -0.13 -7.49
N TRP A 35 -4.78 0.02 -8.24
CA TRP A 35 -4.25 1.31 -8.69
C TRP A 35 -4.97 1.87 -9.94
N PHE A 36 -6.21 1.41 -10.22
CA PHE A 36 -6.98 1.80 -11.41
C PHE A 36 -7.20 3.32 -11.55
N ALA A 37 -7.21 4.08 -10.45
CA ALA A 37 -7.35 5.54 -10.46
C ALA A 37 -6.00 6.28 -10.47
N GLN A 38 -4.88 5.61 -10.15
CA GLN A 38 -3.55 6.19 -10.08
C GLN A 38 -2.76 5.98 -11.37
N VAL A 39 -2.76 4.75 -11.89
CA VAL A 39 -1.98 4.38 -13.08
C VAL A 39 -2.29 5.28 -14.29
N PRO A 40 -3.57 5.58 -14.66
CA PRO A 40 -3.86 6.44 -15.80
C PRO A 40 -3.38 7.88 -15.65
N VAL A 41 -3.14 8.32 -14.42
CA VAL A 41 -2.65 9.67 -14.11
C VAL A 41 -1.13 9.69 -14.09
N PHE A 42 -0.51 8.81 -13.30
CA PHE A 42 0.94 8.81 -13.09
C PHE A 42 1.71 8.36 -14.32
N SER A 43 1.17 7.43 -15.12
CA SER A 43 1.81 6.95 -16.35
C SER A 43 1.94 8.00 -17.46
N LYS A 44 1.31 9.16 -17.31
CA LYS A 44 1.51 10.29 -18.22
C LYS A 44 2.87 10.99 -18.02
N GLU A 45 3.47 10.83 -16.83
CA GLU A 45 4.66 11.56 -16.41
C GLU A 45 5.79 10.65 -15.90
N PHE A 46 5.46 9.42 -15.51
CA PHE A 46 6.38 8.47 -14.89
C PHE A 46 6.34 7.11 -15.59
N THR A 47 7.44 6.40 -15.54
CA THR A 47 7.44 4.94 -15.73
C THR A 47 6.83 4.31 -14.47
N THR A 48 5.51 4.14 -14.49
CA THR A 48 4.73 3.63 -13.36
C THR A 48 4.78 2.12 -13.31
N ILE A 49 5.38 1.57 -12.27
CA ILE A 49 5.55 0.14 -12.03
C ILE A 49 4.57 -0.27 -10.94
N ILE A 50 3.71 -1.23 -11.22
CA ILE A 50 2.81 -1.87 -10.25
C ILE A 50 3.07 -3.36 -10.21
N PHE A 51 2.86 -3.98 -9.06
CA PHE A 51 3.05 -5.41 -8.89
C PHE A 51 2.15 -5.97 -7.79
N ASP A 52 1.90 -7.27 -7.88
CA ASP A 52 1.22 -8.00 -6.83
C ASP A 52 2.25 -8.43 -5.78
N ASN A 53 2.08 -8.00 -4.53
CA ASN A 53 2.93 -8.44 -3.43
C ASN A 53 2.92 -9.97 -3.28
N ARG A 54 3.99 -10.56 -2.76
CA ARG A 54 4.01 -11.93 -2.25
C ARG A 54 2.74 -12.21 -1.46
N GLY A 55 1.99 -13.26 -1.82
CA GLY A 55 0.73 -13.63 -1.16
C GLY A 55 -0.53 -12.96 -1.73
N SER A 56 -0.43 -12.02 -2.68
CA SER A 56 -1.58 -11.32 -3.28
C SER A 56 -1.69 -11.56 -4.78
N GLY A 57 -2.87 -11.24 -5.32
CA GLY A 57 -3.12 -11.17 -6.75
C GLY A 57 -2.69 -12.43 -7.52
N ARG A 58 -1.90 -12.25 -8.57
CA ARG A 58 -1.33 -13.32 -9.42
C ARG A 58 0.05 -13.77 -8.98
N SER A 59 0.67 -13.06 -8.03
CA SER A 59 1.98 -13.45 -7.49
C SER A 59 1.93 -14.74 -6.68
N GLY A 60 3.09 -15.38 -6.53
CA GLY A 60 3.26 -16.58 -5.73
C GLY A 60 2.75 -16.41 -4.29
N LYS A 61 2.13 -17.47 -3.77
CA LYS A 61 1.49 -17.50 -2.44
C LYS A 61 2.02 -18.68 -1.61
N PRO A 62 3.35 -18.76 -1.36
CA PRO A 62 3.90 -19.86 -0.56
C PRO A 62 3.30 -19.85 0.85
N ASP A 63 3.10 -21.05 1.43
CA ASP A 63 2.64 -21.18 2.82
C ASP A 63 3.84 -21.27 3.77
N GLU A 64 4.57 -20.17 3.85
CA GLU A 64 5.73 -19.97 4.74
C GLU A 64 5.59 -18.64 5.48
N GLU A 65 6.46 -18.39 6.45
CA GLU A 65 6.46 -17.10 7.14
C GLU A 65 6.90 -15.98 6.20
N TYR A 66 6.14 -14.87 6.16
CA TYR A 66 6.53 -13.64 5.48
C TYR A 66 7.07 -12.63 6.48
N THR A 67 7.98 -11.78 6.00
CA THR A 67 8.42 -10.58 6.73
C THR A 67 8.30 -9.35 5.83
N ILE A 68 8.13 -8.17 6.43
CA ILE A 68 8.13 -6.91 5.67
C ILE A 68 9.49 -6.72 4.96
N ARG A 69 10.59 -7.12 5.61
CA ARG A 69 11.94 -7.08 5.01
C ARG A 69 12.05 -7.97 3.77
N GLN A 70 11.48 -9.18 3.80
CA GLN A 70 11.44 -10.06 2.64
C GLN A 70 10.61 -9.44 1.50
N MET A 71 9.46 -8.84 1.81
CA MET A 71 8.61 -8.19 0.81
C MET A 71 9.28 -6.93 0.21
N ALA A 72 10.04 -6.18 1.01
CA ALA A 72 10.89 -5.09 0.51
C ALA A 72 11.99 -5.61 -0.42
N GLY A 73 12.61 -6.73 -0.07
CA GLY A 73 13.57 -7.43 -0.93
C GLY A 73 12.98 -7.90 -2.27
N ASP A 74 11.70 -8.32 -2.29
CA ASP A 74 11.00 -8.68 -3.54
C ASP A 74 10.82 -7.45 -4.45
N ALA A 75 10.44 -6.30 -3.88
CA ALA A 75 10.30 -5.05 -4.61
C ALA A 75 11.66 -4.55 -5.16
N ILE A 76 12.72 -4.65 -4.38
CA ILE A 76 14.10 -4.33 -4.84
C ILE A 76 14.54 -5.27 -5.96
N ALA A 77 14.27 -6.58 -5.85
CA ALA A 77 14.60 -7.54 -6.88
C ALA A 77 13.83 -7.27 -8.19
N LEU A 78 12.55 -6.85 -8.09
CA LEU A 78 11.79 -6.38 -9.26
C LEU A 78 12.49 -5.20 -9.93
N LEU A 79 12.85 -4.15 -9.18
CA LEU A 79 13.55 -2.97 -9.72
C LEU A 79 14.89 -3.36 -10.37
N ASN A 80 15.67 -4.26 -9.75
CA ASN A 80 16.94 -4.75 -10.30
C ASN A 80 16.75 -5.43 -11.66
N ASN A 81 15.78 -6.32 -11.75
CA ASN A 81 15.51 -7.05 -13.00
C ASN A 81 14.97 -6.12 -14.11
N LEU A 82 14.35 -4.99 -13.76
CA LEU A 82 13.93 -3.95 -14.70
C LEU A 82 15.07 -2.98 -15.06
N GLY A 83 16.28 -3.18 -14.55
CA GLY A 83 17.41 -2.26 -14.75
C GLY A 83 17.23 -0.89 -14.10
N THR A 84 16.35 -0.80 -13.09
CA THR A 84 16.03 0.44 -12.39
C THR A 84 16.92 0.59 -11.18
N SER A 85 17.85 1.54 -11.19
CA SER A 85 18.79 1.79 -10.09
C SER A 85 18.14 2.46 -8.88
N SER A 86 17.19 3.37 -9.10
CA SER A 86 16.40 4.04 -8.05
C SER A 86 15.04 4.47 -8.58
N ALA A 87 14.05 4.59 -7.69
CA ALA A 87 12.68 4.96 -8.04
C ALA A 87 12.06 5.87 -6.97
N HIS A 88 11.02 6.60 -7.34
CA HIS A 88 10.05 7.09 -6.35
C HIS A 88 9.23 5.90 -5.87
N ILE A 89 8.91 5.87 -4.59
CA ILE A 89 8.14 4.76 -3.98
C ILE A 89 6.86 5.31 -3.38
N LEU A 90 5.74 4.70 -3.72
CA LEU A 90 4.44 4.98 -3.11
C LEU A 90 3.88 3.69 -2.51
N GLY A 91 3.62 3.69 -1.21
CA GLY A 91 3.05 2.55 -0.50
C GLY A 91 1.79 2.91 0.28
N VAL A 92 0.76 2.05 0.20
CA VAL A 92 -0.47 2.19 0.99
C VAL A 92 -0.57 1.08 2.03
N SER A 93 -0.91 1.43 3.29
CA SER A 93 -1.16 0.46 4.36
C SER A 93 0.03 -0.50 4.55
N LEU A 94 -0.14 -1.82 4.38
CA LEU A 94 0.95 -2.81 4.33
C LEU A 94 2.05 -2.40 3.34
N GLY A 95 1.68 -1.89 2.16
CA GLY A 95 2.63 -1.38 1.17
C GLY A 95 3.44 -0.20 1.70
N GLY A 96 2.88 0.58 2.61
CA GLY A 96 3.58 1.65 3.32
C GLY A 96 4.65 1.12 4.30
N LEU A 97 4.40 -0.05 4.95
CA LEU A 97 5.42 -0.71 5.78
C LEU A 97 6.58 -1.22 4.92
N ILE A 98 6.25 -1.83 3.75
CA ILE A 98 7.23 -2.30 2.77
C ILE A 98 8.07 -1.13 2.25
N ALA A 99 7.43 0.00 1.90
CA ALA A 99 8.08 1.19 1.40
C ALA A 99 9.02 1.84 2.45
N GLN A 100 8.61 1.85 3.72
CA GLN A 100 9.47 2.26 4.84
C GLN A 100 10.71 1.37 4.96
N GLU A 101 10.51 0.04 4.92
CA GLU A 101 11.63 -0.91 5.00
C GLU A 101 12.59 -0.76 3.82
N MET A 102 12.06 -0.50 2.60
CA MET A 102 12.91 -0.17 1.44
C MET A 102 13.73 1.09 1.68
N ALA A 103 13.13 2.15 2.21
CA ALA A 103 13.82 3.42 2.46
C ALA A 103 14.85 3.33 3.60
N ILE A 104 14.66 2.41 4.55
CA ILE A 104 15.60 2.16 5.66
C ILE A 104 16.78 1.29 5.22
N GLU A 105 16.51 0.17 4.54
CA GLU A 105 17.53 -0.83 4.22
C GLU A 105 18.26 -0.54 2.89
N PHE A 106 17.63 0.23 1.98
CA PHE A 106 18.15 0.55 0.66
C PHE A 106 17.94 2.05 0.32
N PRO A 107 18.47 2.98 1.14
CA PRO A 107 18.18 4.41 1.00
C PRO A 107 18.56 4.98 -0.37
N GLU A 108 19.62 4.46 -1.01
CA GLU A 108 20.07 4.86 -2.34
C GLU A 108 19.11 4.45 -3.46
N ARG A 109 18.15 3.54 -3.16
CA ARG A 109 17.16 3.06 -4.12
C ARG A 109 15.87 3.89 -4.12
N VAL A 110 15.69 4.76 -3.11
CA VAL A 110 14.46 5.54 -2.91
C VAL A 110 14.72 7.02 -3.14
N LYS A 111 14.20 7.57 -4.24
CA LYS A 111 14.32 9.00 -4.58
C LYS A 111 13.43 9.88 -3.71
N LYS A 112 12.14 9.59 -3.69
CA LYS A 112 11.12 10.20 -2.83
C LYS A 112 10.16 9.12 -2.35
N LEU A 113 9.60 9.31 -1.17
CA LEU A 113 8.72 8.34 -0.52
C LEU A 113 7.33 8.93 -0.32
N VAL A 114 6.29 8.22 -0.74
CA VAL A 114 4.89 8.57 -0.44
C VAL A 114 4.27 7.43 0.36
N LEU A 115 3.74 7.77 1.51
CA LEU A 115 3.13 6.85 2.47
C LEU A 115 1.66 7.22 2.67
N ILE A 116 0.73 6.32 2.34
CA ILE A 116 -0.70 6.55 2.46
C ILE A 116 -1.31 5.60 3.48
N SER A 117 -2.07 6.12 4.45
CA SER A 117 -2.85 5.32 5.42
C SER A 117 -2.00 4.20 6.06
N THR A 118 -0.83 4.54 6.62
CA THR A 118 0.13 3.59 7.19
C THR A 118 0.69 4.05 8.52
N HIS A 119 1.47 3.19 9.18
CA HIS A 119 2.03 3.37 10.52
C HIS A 119 3.46 2.83 10.57
N TYR A 120 4.15 2.91 11.72
CA TYR A 120 5.49 2.34 11.91
C TYR A 120 5.55 1.13 12.87
N GLY A 121 4.40 0.57 13.21
CA GLY A 121 4.27 -0.65 14.04
C GLY A 121 3.73 -0.37 15.45
N THR A 122 4.51 0.26 16.29
CA THR A 122 4.22 0.46 17.71
C THR A 122 2.87 1.13 17.99
N GLY A 123 2.12 0.56 18.93
CA GLY A 123 0.83 1.08 19.38
C GLY A 123 -0.32 0.83 18.39
N TYR A 124 0.00 0.36 17.19
CA TYR A 124 -1.01 0.13 16.17
C TYR A 124 -2.00 -0.97 16.57
N TRP A 125 -1.51 -2.12 17.01
CA TRP A 125 -2.37 -3.26 17.34
C TRP A 125 -3.25 -3.02 18.55
N GLU A 126 -2.74 -2.32 19.55
CA GLU A 126 -3.52 -1.91 20.71
C GLU A 126 -4.64 -0.95 20.32
N ALA A 127 -4.34 0.02 19.45
CA ALA A 127 -5.30 1.02 19.01
C ALA A 127 -6.38 0.46 18.06
N THR A 128 -6.08 -0.61 17.32
CA THR A 128 -6.94 -1.12 16.24
C THR A 128 -7.48 -2.53 16.47
N LYS A 129 -7.16 -3.14 17.61
CA LYS A 129 -7.53 -4.54 17.92
C LYS A 129 -9.02 -4.82 17.69
N ALA A 130 -9.91 -3.97 18.19
CA ALA A 130 -11.36 -4.19 18.05
C ALA A 130 -11.82 -4.17 16.58
N VAL A 131 -11.24 -3.28 15.76
CA VAL A 131 -11.52 -3.21 14.32
C VAL A 131 -11.04 -4.48 13.61
N TRP A 132 -9.84 -4.95 13.94
CA TRP A 132 -9.30 -6.18 13.34
C TRP A 132 -10.02 -7.44 13.81
N ASP A 133 -10.40 -7.53 15.09
CA ASP A 133 -11.20 -8.65 15.60
C ASP A 133 -12.54 -8.76 14.81
N GLU A 134 -13.18 -7.62 14.51
CA GLU A 134 -14.41 -7.59 13.71
C GLU A 134 -14.15 -7.98 12.25
N ILE A 135 -13.14 -7.39 11.59
CA ILE A 135 -12.76 -7.71 10.20
C ILE A 135 -12.41 -9.21 10.05
N LEU A 136 -11.68 -9.78 11.02
CA LEU A 136 -11.25 -11.18 10.99
C LEU A 136 -12.41 -12.14 11.27
N SER A 137 -13.42 -11.72 12.01
CA SER A 137 -14.62 -12.54 12.28
C SER A 137 -15.53 -12.73 11.06
N MET A 138 -15.36 -11.90 10.02
CA MET A 138 -16.17 -11.97 8.78
C MET A 138 -15.71 -13.11 7.89
N THR A 139 -16.16 -14.32 8.19
CA THR A 139 -15.78 -15.55 7.48
C THR A 139 -16.97 -16.30 6.87
N SER A 140 -18.21 -15.84 7.13
CA SER A 140 -19.44 -16.48 6.68
C SER A 140 -20.06 -15.74 5.50
N GLY A 141 -20.54 -16.48 4.51
CA GLY A 141 -21.15 -15.94 3.31
C GLY A 141 -20.29 -16.17 2.05
N THR A 142 -20.75 -15.65 0.94
CA THR A 142 -20.03 -15.65 -0.32
C THR A 142 -18.81 -14.71 -0.25
N LEU A 143 -17.80 -14.91 -1.11
CA LEU A 143 -16.67 -14.01 -1.20
C LEU A 143 -17.11 -12.55 -1.41
N GLU A 144 -18.10 -12.32 -2.27
CA GLU A 144 -18.61 -10.98 -2.52
C GLU A 144 -19.20 -10.34 -1.27
N GLU A 145 -20.01 -11.06 -0.51
CA GLU A 145 -20.60 -10.57 0.75
C GLU A 145 -19.52 -10.24 1.77
N ILE A 146 -18.54 -11.11 1.95
CA ILE A 146 -17.41 -10.87 2.85
C ILE A 146 -16.62 -9.62 2.43
N LEU A 147 -16.33 -9.46 1.14
CA LEU A 147 -15.63 -8.29 0.64
C LEU A 147 -16.43 -7.00 0.83
N ARG A 148 -17.75 -7.04 0.61
CA ARG A 148 -18.65 -5.90 0.84
C ARG A 148 -18.63 -5.45 2.30
N GLU A 149 -18.75 -6.39 3.23
CA GLU A 149 -18.73 -6.06 4.66
C GLU A 149 -17.36 -5.47 5.08
N LYS A 150 -16.26 -6.07 4.65
CA LYS A 150 -14.90 -5.56 4.95
C LYS A 150 -14.65 -4.16 4.38
N LEU A 151 -15.23 -3.82 3.22
CA LEU A 151 -15.09 -2.47 2.64
C LEU A 151 -15.73 -1.37 3.49
N LYS A 152 -16.72 -1.68 4.32
CA LYS A 152 -17.32 -0.71 5.26
C LYS A 152 -16.35 -0.20 6.33
N PHE A 153 -15.25 -0.90 6.57
CA PHE A 153 -14.17 -0.45 7.47
C PHE A 153 -13.15 0.43 6.75
N ALA A 154 -13.01 0.22 5.45
CA ALA A 154 -11.99 0.85 4.64
C ALA A 154 -12.48 2.11 3.89
N LEU A 155 -13.78 2.35 3.87
CA LEU A 155 -14.42 3.48 3.18
C LEU A 155 -15.31 4.27 4.13
N THR A 156 -15.49 5.56 3.85
CA THR A 156 -16.48 6.37 4.57
C THR A 156 -17.89 5.85 4.28
N PRO A 157 -18.83 5.97 5.24
CA PRO A 157 -20.22 5.56 5.01
C PRO A 157 -20.89 6.31 3.85
N GLU A 158 -20.51 7.57 3.63
CA GLU A 158 -21.02 8.39 2.53
C GLU A 158 -20.56 7.81 1.18
N TYR A 159 -19.24 7.57 1.04
CA TYR A 159 -18.67 7.02 -0.19
C TYR A 159 -19.23 5.60 -0.47
N TYR A 160 -19.27 4.75 0.55
CA TYR A 160 -19.79 3.40 0.42
C TYR A 160 -21.23 3.36 -0.11
N ARG A 161 -22.11 4.28 0.37
CA ARG A 161 -23.50 4.35 -0.11
C ARG A 161 -23.63 5.01 -1.48
N GLY A 162 -22.79 6.00 -1.78
CA GLY A 162 -22.90 6.82 -3.00
C GLY A 162 -22.21 6.26 -4.23
N GLN A 163 -21.17 5.43 -4.06
CA GLN A 163 -20.25 5.04 -5.15
C GLN A 163 -20.37 3.54 -5.52
N TRP A 164 -21.58 3.06 -5.74
CA TRP A 164 -21.85 1.64 -6.00
C TRP A 164 -21.03 1.07 -7.18
N LYS A 165 -20.77 1.85 -8.24
CA LYS A 165 -19.95 1.43 -9.39
C LYS A 165 -18.52 1.12 -8.97
N THR A 166 -17.90 2.00 -8.21
CA THR A 166 -16.55 1.80 -7.68
C THR A 166 -16.49 0.63 -6.70
N ILE A 167 -17.49 0.50 -5.83
CA ILE A 167 -17.59 -0.66 -4.92
C ILE A 167 -17.64 -1.97 -5.69
N THR A 168 -18.48 -2.03 -6.73
CA THR A 168 -18.61 -3.22 -7.59
C THR A 168 -17.30 -3.52 -8.31
N GLU A 169 -16.58 -2.50 -8.79
CA GLU A 169 -15.30 -2.67 -9.46
C GLU A 169 -14.22 -3.19 -8.50
N ILE A 170 -14.13 -2.65 -7.28
CA ILE A 170 -13.22 -3.14 -6.24
C ILE A 170 -13.47 -4.63 -5.97
N ILE A 171 -14.75 -5.01 -5.80
CA ILE A 171 -15.14 -6.39 -5.54
C ILE A 171 -14.77 -7.27 -6.73
N ARG A 172 -15.10 -6.83 -7.96
CA ARG A 172 -14.75 -7.54 -9.19
C ARG A 172 -13.24 -7.81 -9.27
N ILE A 173 -12.42 -6.79 -9.09
CA ILE A 173 -10.95 -6.90 -9.10
C ILE A 173 -10.47 -7.94 -8.07
N ARG A 174 -10.92 -7.84 -6.84
CA ARG A 174 -10.52 -8.75 -5.76
C ARG A 174 -11.02 -10.18 -5.95
N SER A 175 -12.14 -10.35 -6.63
CA SER A 175 -12.72 -11.69 -6.91
C SER A 175 -12.05 -12.41 -8.06
N LEU A 176 -11.33 -11.71 -8.96
CA LEU A 176 -10.59 -12.33 -10.06
C LEU A 176 -9.38 -13.14 -9.58
N THR A 177 -8.77 -12.69 -8.50
CA THR A 177 -7.58 -13.34 -7.91
C THR A 177 -7.74 -13.44 -6.39
N PRO A 178 -8.68 -14.29 -5.90
CA PRO A 178 -8.97 -14.36 -4.47
C PRO A 178 -7.72 -14.79 -3.70
N GLN A 179 -7.46 -14.08 -2.60
CA GLN A 179 -6.34 -14.41 -1.73
C GLN A 179 -6.70 -15.61 -0.85
N PRO A 180 -5.92 -16.71 -0.88
CA PRO A 180 -6.15 -17.84 0.01
C PRO A 180 -5.98 -17.43 1.49
N PRO A 181 -6.72 -18.07 2.42
CA PRO A 181 -6.63 -17.72 3.85
C PRO A 181 -5.22 -17.76 4.43
N HIS A 182 -4.41 -18.77 4.07
CA HIS A 182 -3.01 -18.84 4.53
C HIS A 182 -2.21 -17.61 4.09
N ALA A 183 -2.31 -17.20 2.83
CA ALA A 183 -1.55 -16.05 2.31
C ALA A 183 -1.97 -14.73 2.98
N PHE A 184 -3.27 -14.56 3.26
CA PHE A 184 -3.76 -13.42 4.05
C PHE A 184 -3.13 -13.43 5.45
N ILE A 185 -3.16 -14.57 6.14
CA ILE A 185 -2.58 -14.72 7.49
C ILE A 185 -1.07 -14.42 7.45
N ARG A 186 -0.32 -14.91 6.45
CA ARG A 186 1.11 -14.66 6.33
C ARG A 186 1.43 -13.17 6.17
N GLN A 187 0.70 -12.45 5.31
CA GLN A 187 0.86 -10.99 5.18
C GLN A 187 0.43 -10.26 6.46
N PHE A 188 -0.66 -10.66 7.08
CA PHE A 188 -1.17 -10.06 8.32
C PHE A 188 -0.16 -10.21 9.46
N GLU A 189 0.39 -11.41 9.67
CA GLU A 189 1.40 -11.65 10.71
C GLU A 189 2.72 -10.92 10.43
N ALA A 190 3.10 -10.77 9.15
CA ALA A 190 4.26 -9.95 8.77
C ALA A 190 4.06 -8.48 9.17
N ALA A 191 2.87 -7.92 8.89
CA ALA A 191 2.51 -6.57 9.32
C ALA A 191 2.49 -6.44 10.84
N LYS A 192 1.93 -7.43 11.53
CA LYS A 192 1.81 -7.45 13.00
C LYS A 192 3.17 -7.47 13.71
N LYS A 193 4.15 -8.17 13.14
CA LYS A 193 5.51 -8.26 13.69
C LYS A 193 6.39 -7.05 13.35
N PHE A 194 5.94 -6.20 12.42
CA PHE A 194 6.71 -5.04 11.98
C PHE A 194 6.77 -3.97 13.08
N ASP A 195 7.99 -3.55 13.41
CA ASP A 195 8.26 -2.37 14.24
C ASP A 195 9.48 -1.61 13.69
N ALA A 196 9.23 -0.40 13.24
CA ALA A 196 10.26 0.50 12.71
C ALA A 196 10.42 1.77 13.55
N ARG A 197 9.87 1.84 14.77
CA ARG A 197 9.89 3.03 15.66
C ARG A 197 11.25 3.68 15.74
N GLU A 198 12.28 2.89 16.05
CA GLU A 198 13.64 3.40 16.20
C GLU A 198 14.38 3.57 14.86
N ARG A 199 13.80 3.08 13.75
CA ARG A 199 14.45 3.04 12.44
C ARG A 199 13.90 4.05 11.45
N VAL A 200 12.64 4.51 11.58
CA VAL A 200 12.03 5.48 10.63
C VAL A 200 12.78 6.80 10.57
N LYS A 201 13.51 7.17 11.63
CA LYS A 201 14.43 8.32 11.66
C LYS A 201 15.65 8.19 10.72
N LEU A 202 15.91 6.99 10.21
CA LEU A 202 16.97 6.72 9.23
C LEU A 202 16.48 6.97 7.78
N ILE A 203 15.20 7.19 7.57
CA ILE A 203 14.66 7.51 6.25
C ILE A 203 15.17 8.90 5.85
N SER A 204 16.08 8.93 4.88
CA SER A 204 16.68 10.17 4.35
C SER A 204 15.90 10.76 3.17
N ALA A 205 15.14 9.93 2.46
CA ALA A 205 14.35 10.35 1.31
C ALA A 205 13.28 11.40 1.71
N PRO A 206 13.10 12.48 0.94
CA PRO A 206 11.96 13.36 1.11
C PRO A 206 10.67 12.54 1.13
N THR A 207 9.82 12.77 2.13
CA THR A 207 8.67 11.89 2.40
C THR A 207 7.36 12.69 2.49
N LEU A 208 6.34 12.24 1.79
CA LEU A 208 4.96 12.72 1.92
C LEU A 208 4.12 11.64 2.61
N VAL A 209 3.49 12.00 3.73
CA VAL A 209 2.57 11.12 4.46
C VAL A 209 1.15 11.64 4.30
N LEU A 210 0.24 10.80 3.79
CA LEU A 210 -1.17 11.10 3.58
C LEU A 210 -2.03 10.14 4.40
N SER A 211 -3.12 10.62 4.99
CA SER A 211 -4.07 9.77 5.73
C SER A 211 -5.45 10.39 5.76
N GLY A 212 -6.48 9.56 5.60
CA GLY A 212 -7.87 10.00 5.72
C GLY A 212 -8.23 10.37 7.16
N THR A 213 -9.05 11.43 7.33
CA THR A 213 -9.51 11.87 8.66
C THR A 213 -10.46 10.89 9.33
N GLU A 214 -11.09 10.01 8.56
CA GLU A 214 -12.05 8.99 9.03
C GLU A 214 -11.48 7.55 8.94
N ASP A 215 -10.15 7.40 8.81
CA ASP A 215 -9.51 6.08 8.73
C ASP A 215 -9.63 5.35 10.07
N ARG A 216 -10.41 4.25 10.06
CA ARG A 216 -10.63 3.38 11.22
C ARG A 216 -9.64 2.22 11.26
N VAL A 217 -9.04 1.87 10.11
CA VAL A 217 -8.08 0.78 9.98
C VAL A 217 -6.69 1.23 10.42
N VAL A 218 -6.27 2.44 9.98
CA VAL A 218 -5.07 3.12 10.50
C VAL A 218 -5.47 4.50 10.97
N PRO A 219 -5.79 4.68 12.25
CA PRO A 219 -6.19 5.97 12.80
C PRO A 219 -5.21 7.09 12.43
N LEU A 220 -5.76 8.24 12.03
CA LEU A 220 -5.02 9.43 11.57
C LEU A 220 -3.80 9.75 12.44
N ALA A 221 -3.97 9.65 13.76
CA ALA A 221 -2.92 9.96 14.74
C ALA A 221 -1.66 9.10 14.56
N LEU A 222 -1.79 7.86 14.08
CA LEU A 222 -0.64 6.98 13.86
C LEU A 222 0.17 7.38 12.62
N SER A 223 -0.51 7.81 11.54
CA SER A 223 0.16 8.38 10.37
C SER A 223 0.79 9.75 10.68
N GLN A 224 0.17 10.56 11.54
CA GLN A 224 0.78 11.80 12.03
C GLN A 224 2.04 11.54 12.85
N GLN A 225 1.99 10.55 13.75
CA GLN A 225 3.15 10.15 14.54
C GLN A 225 4.29 9.64 13.67
N LEU A 226 3.97 8.84 12.62
CA LEU A 226 4.95 8.40 11.64
C LEU A 226 5.64 9.60 10.98
N ALA A 227 4.87 10.57 10.49
CA ALA A 227 5.42 11.75 9.85
C ALA A 227 6.33 12.54 10.80
N LEU A 228 5.98 12.69 12.07
CA LEU A 228 6.81 13.40 13.07
C LEU A 228 8.16 12.71 13.32
N GLN A 229 8.28 11.42 13.05
CA GLN A 229 9.54 10.66 13.27
C GLN A 229 10.46 10.63 12.04
N ILE A 230 9.93 10.91 10.84
CA ILE A 230 10.74 10.95 9.61
C ILE A 230 11.29 12.36 9.41
N PRO A 231 12.64 12.56 9.35
CA PRO A 231 13.25 13.90 9.38
C PRO A 231 12.77 14.84 8.27
N ASN A 232 12.66 14.34 7.04
CA ASN A 232 12.32 15.14 5.85
C ASN A 232 10.88 14.81 5.39
N SER A 233 9.91 14.88 6.30
CA SER A 233 8.54 14.54 5.98
C SER A 233 7.60 15.74 5.99
N ARG A 234 6.55 15.62 5.17
CA ARG A 234 5.36 16.47 5.19
C ARG A 234 4.14 15.59 5.45
N PHE A 235 3.22 16.06 6.27
CA PHE A 235 1.96 15.38 6.54
C PHE A 235 0.80 16.16 5.94
N CYS A 236 -0.15 15.45 5.29
CA CYS A 236 -1.41 16.02 4.85
C CYS A 236 -2.57 15.08 5.24
N ALA A 237 -3.52 15.60 5.99
CA ALA A 237 -4.78 14.93 6.28
C ALA A 237 -5.75 15.13 5.13
N ILE A 238 -6.36 14.04 4.66
CA ILE A 238 -7.37 14.06 3.58
C ILE A 238 -8.75 14.06 4.23
N ASP A 239 -9.43 15.20 4.12
CA ASP A 239 -10.72 15.40 4.76
C ASP A 239 -11.80 14.47 4.21
N ARG A 240 -12.66 13.95 5.11
CA ARG A 240 -13.76 13.03 4.76
C ARG A 240 -13.30 11.88 3.85
N ALA A 241 -12.21 11.25 4.22
CA ALA A 241 -11.69 10.04 3.60
C ALA A 241 -11.33 9.01 4.67
N ALA A 242 -11.51 7.73 4.36
CA ALA A 242 -11.16 6.62 5.23
C ALA A 242 -9.86 5.94 4.76
N HIS A 243 -9.71 4.64 5.02
CA HIS A 243 -8.48 3.88 4.73
C HIS A 243 -8.11 3.82 3.24
N LEU A 244 -9.12 3.69 2.37
CA LEU A 244 -8.92 3.73 0.91
C LEU A 244 -9.00 5.17 0.37
N ALA A 245 -8.42 6.13 1.06
CA ALA A 245 -8.39 7.53 0.68
C ALA A 245 -7.92 7.74 -0.77
N PHE A 246 -6.97 6.94 -1.24
CA PHE A 246 -6.45 6.98 -2.62
C PHE A 246 -7.50 6.58 -3.68
N ILE A 247 -8.63 5.99 -3.27
CA ILE A 247 -9.80 5.71 -4.10
C ILE A 247 -10.88 6.76 -3.85
N GLU A 248 -11.19 7.05 -2.58
CA GLU A 248 -12.27 8.01 -2.22
C GLU A 248 -11.99 9.43 -2.71
N LYS A 249 -10.73 9.85 -2.65
CA LYS A 249 -10.24 11.18 -3.01
C LYS A 249 -9.12 11.08 -4.05
N ALA A 250 -9.34 10.23 -5.06
CA ALA A 250 -8.32 9.89 -6.05
C ALA A 250 -7.72 11.14 -6.72
N ASP A 251 -8.54 12.07 -7.17
CA ASP A 251 -8.07 13.29 -7.86
C ASP A 251 -7.21 14.16 -6.94
N GLU A 252 -7.65 14.38 -5.70
CA GLU A 252 -6.92 15.17 -4.70
C GLU A 252 -5.57 14.52 -4.36
N ILE A 253 -5.58 13.22 -4.07
CA ILE A 253 -4.36 12.48 -3.73
C ILE A 253 -3.39 12.41 -4.91
N ASN A 254 -3.90 12.13 -6.11
CA ASN A 254 -3.07 12.12 -7.32
C ASN A 254 -2.39 13.47 -7.55
N GLN A 255 -3.12 14.58 -7.36
CA GLN A 255 -2.56 15.92 -7.49
C GLN A 255 -1.48 16.21 -6.44
N LEU A 256 -1.72 15.90 -5.17
CA LEU A 256 -0.74 16.05 -4.08
C LEU A 256 0.53 15.23 -4.34
N VAL A 257 0.37 13.99 -4.76
CA VAL A 257 1.50 13.10 -5.10
C VAL A 257 2.30 13.65 -6.28
N LEU A 258 1.64 14.05 -7.37
CA LEU A 258 2.33 14.63 -8.55
C LEU A 258 3.10 15.91 -8.18
N GLN A 259 2.49 16.82 -7.42
CA GLN A 259 3.15 18.03 -6.94
C GLN A 259 4.40 17.71 -6.12
N PHE A 260 4.28 16.77 -5.21
CA PHE A 260 5.41 16.34 -4.37
C PHE A 260 6.51 15.66 -5.18
N LEU A 261 6.18 14.73 -6.07
CA LEU A 261 7.19 14.01 -6.86
C LEU A 261 7.94 14.93 -7.81
N LYS A 262 7.29 15.96 -8.35
CA LYS A 262 7.87 16.91 -9.30
C LYS A 262 8.57 18.09 -8.61
N SER A 263 8.45 18.30 -7.31
CA SER A 263 9.16 19.36 -6.61
C SER A 263 10.68 19.16 -6.69
N GLN A 264 11.44 20.26 -6.69
CA GLN A 264 12.91 20.22 -6.70
C GLN A 264 13.52 20.09 -5.28
N GLU A 265 12.70 19.84 -4.28
CA GLU A 265 13.14 19.67 -2.89
C GLU A 265 13.51 18.22 -2.59
#